data_3394cc6308e7ddca793857ec55741899
#
_entry.id   3394cc6308e7ddca793857ec55741899
#
_cell.length_a   1.000
_cell.length_b   1.000
_cell.length_c   1.000
_cell.angle_alpha   90.00
_cell.angle_beta   90.00
_cell.angle_gamma   90.00
#
_symmetry.space_group_name_H-M   'P 1'
#
loop_
_entity.id
_entity.type
_entity.pdbx_description
1 polymer ?
#
loop_
_entity_poly.entity_id
_entity_poly.type
_entity_poly.pdbx_seq_one_letter_code
_entity_poly.pdbx_strand_id
1 'polypeptide(L)'
;MRLALGPRRYWGNKHVENLFGQLVATGSWIGPVSSLVGAFVFGQLIAWTYERTYQGLSYSRGFSHTLVLVCIAATILVLSMRYSMIAGLGLFGVLSMIRFRTDLKTPRDLVFVMGSACIGVAAGVEGWLVSGLGTATFTLVAVYLSAGPFGSRTRFDGVLRFRVNARGTSDSVIESLLGDFCRRYVLLSTAEGASGANTEHVYQVKFFKNADRGALVAALREQLSAEDTRLMLQDSTSEY
;
A
#
# COMPACT_ATOMS: atom_id res chain seq x y z
N MET A 1 -56.34 24.88 44.46
CA MET A 1 -56.14 24.15 43.24
C MET A 1 -54.64 23.80 43.15
N ARG A 2 -54.23 22.61 43.65
CA ARG A 2 -52.84 22.16 43.70
C ARG A 2 -52.60 21.19 42.53
N LEU A 3 -51.82 21.63 41.54
CA LEU A 3 -51.38 20.78 40.45
C LEU A 3 -50.30 19.84 40.98
N ALA A 4 -50.63 18.57 41.06
CA ALA A 4 -49.67 17.48 41.37
C ALA A 4 -48.77 17.24 40.16
N LEU A 5 -47.52 17.65 40.27
CA LEU A 5 -46.46 17.26 39.37
C LEU A 5 -46.08 15.79 39.66
N GLY A 6 -46.53 14.88 38.81
CA GLY A 6 -46.11 13.47 38.87
C GLY A 6 -44.62 13.31 38.67
N PRO A 7 -43.99 12.25 39.26
CA PRO A 7 -42.57 12.04 39.18
C PRO A 7 -42.14 11.75 37.71
N ARG A 8 -41.22 12.57 37.17
CA ARG A 8 -40.56 12.31 35.91
C ARG A 8 -39.86 10.95 35.98
N ARG A 9 -40.41 9.97 35.27
CA ARG A 9 -39.78 8.66 35.12
C ARG A 9 -38.48 8.83 34.37
N TYR A 10 -37.36 8.74 35.07
CA TYR A 10 -36.04 8.57 34.47
C TYR A 10 -35.94 7.16 33.85
N TRP A 11 -36.37 7.02 32.60
CA TRP A 11 -36.32 5.77 31.85
C TRP A 11 -34.91 5.42 31.36
N GLY A 12 -33.96 6.34 31.41
CA GLY A 12 -32.59 6.15 30.88
C GLY A 12 -31.65 5.35 31.76
N ASN A 13 -31.83 5.40 33.09
CA ASN A 13 -30.79 4.92 34.02
C ASN A 13 -30.87 3.39 34.28
N LYS A 14 -32.06 2.82 34.30
CA LYS A 14 -32.21 1.38 34.59
C LYS A 14 -31.71 0.45 33.49
N HIS A 15 -31.77 0.87 32.23
CA HIS A 15 -31.19 0.08 31.11
C HIS A 15 -29.68 0.06 31.14
N VAL A 16 -29.08 1.20 31.46
CA VAL A 16 -27.61 1.29 31.58
C VAL A 16 -27.10 0.52 32.80
N GLU A 17 -27.77 0.65 33.96
CA GLU A 17 -27.42 -0.10 35.17
C GLU A 17 -27.61 -1.61 34.99
N ASN A 18 -28.65 -2.05 34.32
CA ASN A 18 -28.87 -3.47 34.02
C ASN A 18 -27.86 -4.01 33.02
N LEU A 19 -27.41 -3.23 32.04
CA LEU A 19 -26.35 -3.62 31.12
C LEU A 19 -24.99 -3.72 31.84
N PHE A 20 -24.64 -2.75 32.67
CA PHE A 20 -23.43 -2.82 33.48
C PHE A 20 -23.52 -3.96 34.53
N GLY A 21 -24.65 -4.16 35.17
CA GLY A 21 -24.85 -5.25 36.11
C GLY A 21 -24.73 -6.64 35.46
N GLN A 22 -25.25 -6.82 34.25
CA GLN A 22 -25.07 -8.07 33.49
C GLN A 22 -23.65 -8.28 33.00
N LEU A 23 -22.96 -7.23 32.59
CA LEU A 23 -21.56 -7.29 32.19
C LEU A 23 -20.64 -7.70 33.35
N VAL A 24 -20.91 -7.21 34.56
CA VAL A 24 -20.11 -7.49 35.76
C VAL A 24 -20.47 -8.82 36.38
N ALA A 25 -21.75 -9.20 36.41
CA ALA A 25 -22.23 -10.40 37.12
C ALA A 25 -21.93 -11.73 36.39
N THR A 26 -21.70 -11.73 35.08
CA THR A 26 -21.51 -12.98 34.31
C THR A 26 -20.08 -13.21 33.79
N GLY A 27 -19.11 -12.36 34.15
CA GLY A 27 -17.77 -12.46 33.58
C GLY A 27 -17.74 -12.28 32.04
N SER A 28 -18.82 -11.76 31.45
CA SER A 28 -19.02 -11.63 30.00
C SER A 28 -18.11 -10.56 29.34
N TRP A 29 -17.36 -9.81 30.13
CA TRP A 29 -16.35 -8.85 29.64
C TRP A 29 -15.10 -9.52 29.10
N ILE A 30 -14.84 -10.78 29.45
CA ILE A 30 -13.65 -11.53 29.02
C ILE A 30 -13.68 -11.73 27.49
N GLY A 31 -14.85 -12.06 26.91
CA GLY A 31 -15.02 -12.23 25.47
C GLY A 31 -14.67 -10.97 24.66
N PRO A 32 -15.32 -9.81 24.92
CA PRO A 32 -14.96 -8.56 24.24
C PRO A 32 -13.51 -8.12 24.41
N VAL A 33 -12.96 -8.25 25.63
CA VAL A 33 -11.56 -7.89 25.90
C VAL A 33 -10.59 -8.82 25.13
N SER A 34 -10.85 -10.12 25.15
CA SER A 34 -10.03 -11.08 24.41
C SER A 34 -10.08 -10.80 22.91
N SER A 35 -11.27 -10.49 22.34
CA SER A 35 -11.42 -10.11 20.93
C SER A 35 -10.62 -8.87 20.55
N LEU A 36 -10.61 -7.84 21.41
CA LEU A 36 -9.83 -6.63 21.18
C LEU A 36 -8.32 -6.87 21.25
N VAL A 37 -7.88 -7.65 22.25
CA VAL A 37 -6.47 -8.04 22.37
C VAL A 37 -6.05 -8.89 21.16
N GLY A 38 -6.88 -9.84 20.75
CA GLY A 38 -6.62 -10.66 19.58
C GLY A 38 -6.54 -9.82 18.29
N ALA A 39 -7.46 -8.88 18.10
CA ALA A 39 -7.44 -7.95 16.97
C ALA A 39 -6.17 -7.10 16.96
N PHE A 40 -5.69 -6.65 18.10
CA PHE A 40 -4.43 -5.93 18.20
C PHE A 40 -3.25 -6.82 17.78
N VAL A 41 -3.15 -8.06 18.28
CA VAL A 41 -2.07 -8.99 17.95
C VAL A 41 -2.08 -9.33 16.44
N PHE A 42 -3.24 -9.69 15.89
CA PHE A 42 -3.36 -10.02 14.47
C PHE A 42 -3.12 -8.79 13.58
N GLY A 43 -3.63 -7.62 13.97
CA GLY A 43 -3.36 -6.36 13.30
C GLY A 43 -1.88 -6.02 13.27
N GLN A 44 -1.17 -6.25 14.38
CA GLN A 44 0.27 -6.04 14.49
C GLN A 44 1.06 -7.00 13.57
N LEU A 45 0.62 -8.26 13.44
CA LEU A 45 1.23 -9.23 12.52
C LEU A 45 1.08 -8.78 11.06
N ILE A 46 -0.10 -8.27 10.69
CA ILE A 46 -0.33 -7.74 9.33
C ILE A 46 0.52 -6.51 9.07
N ALA A 47 0.59 -5.57 10.03
CA ALA A 47 1.41 -4.38 9.93
C ALA A 47 2.90 -4.74 9.78
N TRP A 48 3.38 -5.70 10.56
CA TRP A 48 4.75 -6.21 10.45
C TRP A 48 5.02 -6.89 9.09
N THR A 49 4.05 -7.66 8.58
CA THR A 49 4.12 -8.26 7.25
C THR A 49 4.20 -7.19 6.17
N TYR A 50 3.39 -6.13 6.29
CA TYR A 50 3.44 -4.99 5.37
C TYR A 50 4.82 -4.34 5.36
N GLU A 51 5.40 -4.06 6.53
CA GLU A 51 6.75 -3.48 6.67
C GLU A 51 7.83 -4.35 6.01
N ARG A 52 7.78 -5.67 6.26
CA ARG A 52 8.76 -6.62 5.70
C ARG A 52 8.65 -6.79 4.19
N THR A 53 7.45 -6.69 3.66
CA THR A 53 7.19 -6.89 2.23
C THR A 53 7.19 -5.59 1.44
N TYR A 54 7.30 -4.42 2.11
CA TYR A 54 7.36 -3.13 1.44
C TYR A 54 8.74 -2.88 0.81
N GLN A 55 8.76 -2.63 -0.50
CA GLN A 55 10.00 -2.43 -1.28
C GLN A 55 10.15 -0.99 -1.81
N GLY A 56 9.34 -0.03 -1.37
CA GLY A 56 9.36 1.37 -1.83
C GLY A 56 10.12 2.30 -0.87
N LEU A 57 10.73 3.37 -1.41
CA LEU A 57 11.38 4.43 -0.63
C LEU A 57 10.38 5.32 0.14
N SER A 58 9.11 5.34 -0.24
CA SER A 58 8.07 6.15 0.41
C SER A 58 7.33 5.36 1.51
N TYR A 59 8.08 4.66 2.36
CA TYR A 59 7.50 4.01 3.53
C TYR A 59 6.92 5.04 4.49
N SER A 60 5.60 5.01 4.69
CA SER A 60 4.92 5.81 5.69
C SER A 60 4.68 4.98 6.95
N ARG A 61 5.41 5.27 8.02
CA ARG A 61 5.18 4.63 9.34
C ARG A 61 3.72 4.78 9.80
N GLY A 62 3.06 5.88 9.42
CA GLY A 62 1.66 6.12 9.72
C GLY A 62 0.72 5.07 9.13
N PHE A 63 1.07 4.50 7.98
CA PHE A 63 0.21 3.50 7.34
C PHE A 63 0.20 2.16 8.10
N SER A 64 1.32 1.70 8.63
CA SER A 64 1.38 0.49 9.48
C SER A 64 0.50 0.62 10.73
N HIS A 65 0.52 1.79 11.38
CA HIS A 65 -0.37 2.06 12.50
C HIS A 65 -1.84 2.06 12.08
N THR A 66 -2.15 2.56 10.89
CA THR A 66 -3.51 2.55 10.35
C THR A 66 -4.04 1.13 10.19
N LEU A 67 -3.22 0.16 9.76
CA LEU A 67 -3.63 -1.24 9.62
C LEU A 67 -4.07 -1.83 10.96
N VAL A 68 -3.32 -1.58 12.03
CA VAL A 68 -3.68 -2.04 13.38
C VAL A 68 -4.98 -1.40 13.85
N LEU A 69 -5.12 -0.09 13.65
CA LEU A 69 -6.32 0.66 14.05
C LEU A 69 -7.56 0.21 13.28
N VAL A 70 -7.44 -0.09 11.99
CA VAL A 70 -8.53 -0.63 11.16
C VAL A 70 -8.98 -2.00 11.66
N CYS A 71 -8.05 -2.87 12.05
CA CYS A 71 -8.37 -4.17 12.63
C CYS A 71 -9.19 -4.03 13.93
N ILE A 72 -8.75 -3.16 14.84
CA ILE A 72 -9.44 -2.87 16.09
C ILE A 72 -10.83 -2.25 15.84
N ALA A 73 -10.91 -1.26 14.92
CA ALA A 73 -12.17 -0.60 14.58
C ALA A 73 -13.21 -1.59 14.02
N ALA A 74 -12.77 -2.51 13.14
CA ALA A 74 -13.62 -3.57 12.61
C ALA A 74 -14.13 -4.52 13.73
N THR A 75 -13.27 -4.85 14.68
CA THR A 75 -13.65 -5.65 15.85
C THR A 75 -14.68 -4.93 16.72
N ILE A 76 -14.48 -3.64 16.99
CA ILE A 76 -15.44 -2.83 17.75
C ILE A 76 -16.80 -2.78 17.04
N LEU A 77 -16.80 -2.62 15.71
CA LEU A 77 -18.03 -2.64 14.91
C LEU A 77 -18.81 -3.94 15.13
N VAL A 78 -18.14 -5.09 15.01
CA VAL A 78 -18.78 -6.41 15.17
C VAL A 78 -19.26 -6.62 16.60
N LEU A 79 -18.46 -6.26 17.60
CA LEU A 79 -18.87 -6.33 19.01
C LEU A 79 -20.12 -5.47 19.27
N SER A 80 -20.20 -4.28 18.67
CA SER A 80 -21.38 -3.40 18.78
C SER A 80 -22.63 -4.05 18.19
N MET A 81 -22.51 -4.80 17.08
CA MET A 81 -23.61 -5.55 16.48
C MET A 81 -24.11 -6.69 17.37
N ARG A 82 -23.24 -7.32 18.16
CA ARG A 82 -23.63 -8.38 19.11
C ARG A 82 -24.54 -7.85 20.22
N TYR A 83 -24.34 -6.59 20.64
CA TYR A 83 -25.19 -5.97 21.68
C TYR A 83 -26.46 -5.36 21.12
N SER A 84 -26.44 -4.81 19.92
CA SER A 84 -27.60 -4.22 19.24
C SER A 84 -27.39 -4.17 17.74
N MET A 85 -28.19 -4.92 17.00
CA MET A 85 -28.15 -4.88 15.53
C MET A 85 -28.40 -3.46 14.98
N ILE A 86 -29.29 -2.72 15.61
CA ILE A 86 -29.62 -1.35 15.18
C ILE A 86 -28.44 -0.41 15.40
N ALA A 87 -27.76 -0.52 16.55
CA ALA A 87 -26.57 0.29 16.83
C ALA A 87 -25.41 -0.05 15.88
N GLY A 88 -25.19 -1.34 15.60
CA GLY A 88 -24.18 -1.80 14.67
C GLY A 88 -24.43 -1.34 13.25
N LEU A 89 -25.68 -1.42 12.76
CA LEU A 89 -26.07 -0.90 11.44
C LEU A 89 -25.92 0.63 11.37
N GLY A 90 -26.27 1.34 12.44
CA GLY A 90 -26.07 2.79 12.54
C GLY A 90 -24.59 3.16 12.42
N LEU A 91 -23.71 2.46 13.15
CA LEU A 91 -22.26 2.67 13.08
C LEU A 91 -21.70 2.33 11.69
N PHE A 92 -22.16 1.21 11.10
CA PHE A 92 -21.79 0.85 9.73
C PHE A 92 -22.22 1.93 8.72
N GLY A 93 -23.44 2.47 8.86
CA GLY A 93 -23.94 3.58 8.04
C GLY A 93 -23.05 4.82 8.14
N VAL A 94 -22.65 5.20 9.36
CA VAL A 94 -21.74 6.34 9.58
C VAL A 94 -20.36 6.07 8.96
N LEU A 95 -19.80 4.87 9.14
CA LEU A 95 -18.51 4.51 8.56
C LEU A 95 -18.54 4.48 7.02
N SER A 96 -19.65 4.04 6.42
CA SER A 96 -19.82 4.04 4.96
C SER A 96 -19.86 5.45 4.36
N MET A 97 -20.23 6.45 5.17
CA MET A 97 -20.26 7.86 4.79
C MET A 97 -18.86 8.50 4.83
N ILE A 98 -17.91 7.87 5.53
CA ILE A 98 -16.51 8.30 5.57
C ILE A 98 -15.87 7.94 4.23
N ARG A 99 -15.94 8.86 3.29
CA ARG A 99 -15.22 8.75 2.02
C ARG A 99 -13.74 8.98 2.28
N PHE A 100 -12.92 7.95 2.08
CA PHE A 100 -11.46 8.13 2.09
C PHE A 100 -11.08 9.11 0.98
N ARG A 101 -10.80 10.35 1.36
CA ARG A 101 -10.27 11.38 0.45
C ARG A 101 -8.76 11.26 0.23
N THR A 102 -8.10 10.40 0.97
CA THR A 102 -6.69 10.10 0.80
C THR A 102 -6.56 9.09 -0.32
N ASP A 103 -5.92 9.51 -1.40
CA ASP A 103 -5.51 8.62 -2.48
C ASP A 103 -4.62 7.52 -1.87
N LEU A 104 -5.16 6.31 -1.79
CA LEU A 104 -4.35 5.13 -1.51
C LEU A 104 -3.38 5.01 -2.68
N LYS A 105 -2.12 5.32 -2.42
CA LYS A 105 -1.08 5.49 -3.45
C LYS A 105 -0.86 4.22 -4.26
N THR A 106 -1.17 3.05 -3.69
CA THR A 106 -0.96 1.78 -4.39
C THR A 106 -2.14 0.83 -4.20
N PRO A 107 -2.51 0.03 -5.24
CA PRO A 107 -3.52 -1.03 -5.11
C PRO A 107 -3.21 -2.02 -3.99
N ARG A 108 -1.94 -2.18 -3.65
CA ARG A 108 -1.46 -3.03 -2.58
C ARG A 108 -1.92 -2.56 -1.21
N ASP A 109 -1.85 -1.26 -0.95
CA ASP A 109 -2.25 -0.66 0.32
C ASP A 109 -3.73 -0.95 0.60
N LEU A 110 -4.58 -0.87 -0.44
CA LEU A 110 -5.99 -1.21 -0.35
C LEU A 110 -6.21 -2.66 0.10
N VAL A 111 -5.47 -3.61 -0.48
CA VAL A 111 -5.58 -5.04 -0.13
C VAL A 111 -5.18 -5.29 1.32
N PHE A 112 -4.12 -4.63 1.83
CA PHE A 112 -3.71 -4.75 3.22
C PHE A 112 -4.74 -4.17 4.20
N VAL A 113 -5.34 -3.03 3.87
CA VAL A 113 -6.43 -2.43 4.67
C VAL A 113 -7.65 -3.34 4.70
N MET A 114 -8.07 -3.88 3.54
CA MET A 114 -9.19 -4.82 3.47
C MET A 114 -8.91 -6.11 4.25
N GLY A 115 -7.70 -6.68 4.11
CA GLY A 115 -7.29 -7.87 4.84
C GLY A 115 -7.32 -7.64 6.36
N SER A 116 -6.79 -6.50 6.82
CA SER A 116 -6.82 -6.12 8.23
C SER A 116 -8.25 -5.97 8.75
N ALA A 117 -9.15 -5.33 7.99
CA ALA A 117 -10.54 -5.20 8.35
C ALA A 117 -11.25 -6.57 8.46
N CYS A 118 -11.05 -7.47 7.49
CA CYS A 118 -11.64 -8.82 7.51
C CYS A 118 -11.18 -9.64 8.71
N ILE A 119 -9.90 -9.56 9.07
CA ILE A 119 -9.36 -10.26 10.24
C ILE A 119 -9.93 -9.66 11.54
N GLY A 120 -10.10 -8.34 11.60
CA GLY A 120 -10.77 -7.68 12.73
C GLY A 120 -12.23 -8.12 12.89
N VAL A 121 -12.97 -8.27 11.79
CA VAL A 121 -14.33 -8.83 11.80
C VAL A 121 -14.34 -10.25 12.35
N ALA A 122 -13.42 -11.12 11.89
CA ALA A 122 -13.31 -12.49 12.36
C ALA A 122 -12.96 -12.57 13.86
N ALA A 123 -12.09 -11.70 14.35
CA ALA A 123 -11.77 -11.59 15.78
C ALA A 123 -12.98 -11.12 16.61
N GLY A 124 -13.78 -10.20 16.08
CA GLY A 124 -14.97 -9.67 16.75
C GLY A 124 -16.09 -10.69 16.93
N VAL A 125 -16.21 -11.68 16.04
CA VAL A 125 -17.13 -12.82 16.22
C VAL A 125 -16.52 -13.95 17.07
N GLU A 126 -15.38 -13.73 17.70
CA GLU A 126 -14.62 -14.75 18.46
C GLU A 126 -14.19 -15.95 17.62
N GLY A 127 -14.10 -15.77 16.30
CA GLY A 127 -13.65 -16.78 15.34
C GLY A 127 -12.13 -16.93 15.35
N TRP A 128 -11.54 -17.38 16.45
CA TRP A 128 -10.10 -17.49 16.67
C TRP A 128 -9.36 -18.31 15.61
N LEU A 129 -9.98 -19.43 15.18
CA LEU A 129 -9.42 -20.26 14.11
C LEU A 129 -9.41 -19.51 12.77
N VAL A 130 -10.49 -18.80 12.46
CA VAL A 130 -10.61 -18.06 11.20
C VAL A 130 -9.65 -16.88 11.17
N SER A 131 -9.58 -16.09 12.24
CA SER A 131 -8.65 -14.95 12.32
C SER A 131 -7.19 -15.39 12.35
N GLY A 132 -6.87 -16.47 13.07
CA GLY A 132 -5.51 -17.02 13.12
C GLY A 132 -5.05 -17.61 11.77
N LEU A 133 -5.86 -18.51 11.18
CA LEU A 133 -5.57 -19.08 9.87
C LEU A 133 -5.58 -18.01 8.77
N GLY A 134 -6.54 -17.07 8.82
CA GLY A 134 -6.60 -15.96 7.88
C GLY A 134 -5.36 -15.08 7.92
N THR A 135 -4.90 -14.70 9.11
CA THR A 135 -3.67 -13.92 9.30
C THR A 135 -2.45 -14.70 8.81
N ALA A 136 -2.34 -15.99 9.17
CA ALA A 136 -1.22 -16.83 8.75
C ALA A 136 -1.16 -16.97 7.22
N THR A 137 -2.30 -17.29 6.59
CA THR A 137 -2.40 -17.43 5.14
C THR A 137 -2.10 -16.11 4.43
N PHE A 138 -2.68 -15.01 4.89
CA PHE A 138 -2.45 -13.68 4.31
C PHE A 138 -0.96 -13.29 4.39
N THR A 139 -0.34 -13.48 5.54
CA THR A 139 1.09 -13.22 5.76
C THR A 139 1.95 -14.08 4.85
N LEU A 140 1.68 -15.40 4.79
CA LEU A 140 2.46 -16.33 3.98
C LEU A 140 2.37 -15.98 2.48
N VAL A 141 1.16 -15.71 1.98
CA VAL A 141 0.95 -15.33 0.58
C VAL A 141 1.62 -13.97 0.28
N ALA A 142 1.49 -12.97 1.17
CA ALA A 142 2.11 -11.67 0.98
C ALA A 142 3.65 -11.76 0.91
N VAL A 143 4.25 -12.56 1.80
CA VAL A 143 5.70 -12.81 1.80
C VAL A 143 6.12 -13.59 0.55
N TYR A 144 5.38 -14.62 0.17
CA TYR A 144 5.66 -15.41 -1.03
C TYR A 144 5.62 -14.53 -2.30
N LEU A 145 4.59 -13.69 -2.46
CA LEU A 145 4.51 -12.79 -3.61
C LEU A 145 5.62 -11.73 -3.62
N SER A 146 6.04 -11.26 -2.44
CA SER A 146 7.13 -10.26 -2.36
C SER A 146 8.51 -10.86 -2.65
N ALA A 147 8.73 -12.13 -2.27
CA ALA A 147 9.98 -12.85 -2.52
C ALA A 147 10.03 -13.47 -3.93
N GLY A 148 8.87 -13.70 -4.54
CA GLY A 148 8.76 -14.33 -5.85
C GLY A 148 9.10 -13.39 -7.01
N PRO A 149 9.45 -13.96 -8.20
CA PRO A 149 9.69 -13.19 -9.42
C PRO A 149 8.39 -12.61 -10.02
N PHE A 150 7.25 -12.90 -9.39
CA PHE A 150 5.94 -12.40 -9.83
C PHE A 150 5.84 -10.89 -9.61
N GLY A 151 5.75 -10.13 -10.71
CA GLY A 151 5.67 -8.67 -10.67
C GLY A 151 7.00 -7.95 -10.78
N SER A 152 8.15 -8.64 -10.80
CA SER A 152 9.41 -8.02 -11.23
C SER A 152 9.41 -7.89 -12.76
N ARG A 153 8.48 -7.10 -13.31
CA ARG A 153 8.73 -6.49 -14.62
C ARG A 153 10.08 -5.85 -14.49
N THR A 154 10.97 -6.19 -15.38
CA THR A 154 12.36 -5.77 -15.46
C THR A 154 12.43 -4.29 -15.09
N ARG A 155 12.74 -3.98 -13.82
CA ARG A 155 12.90 -2.59 -13.40
C ARG A 155 14.10 -2.08 -14.18
N PHE A 156 13.83 -1.14 -15.07
CA PHE A 156 14.88 -0.39 -15.70
C PHE A 156 15.43 0.61 -14.68
N ASP A 157 16.73 0.82 -14.71
CA ASP A 157 17.39 1.65 -13.71
C ASP A 157 17.29 3.14 -14.06
N GLY A 158 16.97 3.46 -15.33
CA GLY A 158 16.82 4.83 -15.75
C GLY A 158 16.36 5.00 -17.20
N VAL A 159 16.05 6.25 -17.53
CA VAL A 159 15.74 6.71 -18.89
C VAL A 159 16.93 7.53 -19.39
N LEU A 160 17.51 7.09 -20.47
CA LEU A 160 18.58 7.76 -21.18
C LEU A 160 18.00 8.52 -22.37
N ARG A 161 18.20 9.82 -22.40
CA ARG A 161 17.76 10.71 -23.48
C ARG A 161 18.97 11.42 -24.06
N PHE A 162 19.15 11.37 -25.37
CA PHE A 162 20.25 12.05 -26.06
C PHE A 162 19.85 12.40 -27.49
N ARG A 163 20.52 13.41 -28.05
CA ARG A 163 20.35 13.84 -29.41
C ARG A 163 21.60 13.54 -30.23
N VAL A 164 21.41 12.96 -31.39
CA VAL A 164 22.45 12.68 -32.35
C VAL A 164 22.13 13.28 -33.72
N ASN A 165 23.16 13.57 -34.49
CA ASN A 165 22.97 14.06 -35.85
C ASN A 165 22.48 12.92 -36.74
N ALA A 166 21.33 13.12 -37.39
CA ALA A 166 20.65 12.12 -38.22
C ALA A 166 21.49 11.60 -39.40
N ARG A 167 22.48 12.37 -39.85
CA ARG A 167 23.28 12.03 -41.04
C ARG A 167 24.53 11.18 -40.79
N GLY A 168 24.90 10.92 -39.55
CA GLY A 168 26.20 10.26 -39.25
C GLY A 168 26.14 9.06 -38.30
N THR A 169 25.00 8.76 -37.68
CA THR A 169 24.94 7.75 -36.62
C THR A 169 24.07 6.60 -37.05
N SER A 170 24.68 5.41 -37.25
CA SER A 170 23.95 4.17 -37.48
C SER A 170 23.40 3.65 -36.15
N ASP A 171 22.14 3.19 -36.15
CA ASP A 171 21.51 2.56 -34.97
C ASP A 171 22.35 1.41 -34.39
N SER A 172 23.12 0.71 -35.26
CA SER A 172 24.02 -0.35 -34.84
C SER A 172 25.14 0.11 -33.91
N VAL A 173 25.63 1.35 -34.05
CA VAL A 173 26.68 1.91 -33.17
C VAL A 173 26.07 2.25 -31.81
N ILE A 174 24.84 2.77 -31.78
CA ILE A 174 24.11 3.04 -30.55
C ILE A 174 23.85 1.74 -29.80
N GLU A 175 23.39 0.71 -30.48
CA GLU A 175 23.12 -0.60 -29.90
C GLU A 175 24.36 -1.29 -29.35
N SER A 176 25.50 -1.23 -30.07
CA SER A 176 26.75 -1.81 -29.57
C SER A 176 27.25 -1.10 -28.32
N LEU A 177 27.17 0.22 -28.29
CA LEU A 177 27.59 1.04 -27.15
C LEU A 177 26.66 0.79 -25.92
N LEU A 178 25.36 0.71 -26.14
CA LEU A 178 24.42 0.37 -25.07
C LEU A 178 24.63 -1.07 -24.56
N GLY A 179 25.01 -2.00 -25.44
CA GLY A 179 25.30 -3.39 -25.09
C GLY A 179 26.49 -3.56 -24.14
N ASP A 180 27.52 -2.68 -24.25
CA ASP A 180 28.69 -2.73 -23.40
C ASP A 180 28.42 -2.28 -21.95
N PHE A 181 27.51 -1.35 -21.76
CA PHE A 181 27.21 -0.76 -20.44
C PHE A 181 25.92 -1.24 -19.83
N CYS A 182 24.95 -1.71 -20.66
CA CYS A 182 23.61 -2.04 -20.24
C CYS A 182 23.31 -3.52 -20.41
N ARG A 183 22.78 -4.15 -19.36
CA ARG A 183 22.31 -5.55 -19.44
C ARG A 183 21.05 -5.69 -20.29
N ARG A 184 20.25 -4.63 -20.37
CA ARG A 184 19.04 -4.56 -21.19
C ARG A 184 18.72 -3.11 -21.50
N TYR A 185 18.32 -2.86 -22.73
CA TYR A 185 17.84 -1.55 -23.19
C TYR A 185 16.61 -1.74 -24.06
N VAL A 186 15.70 -0.77 -24.04
CA VAL A 186 14.49 -0.74 -24.87
C VAL A 186 14.31 0.67 -25.37
N LEU A 187 14.17 0.83 -26.69
CA LEU A 187 13.84 2.11 -27.32
C LEU A 187 12.37 2.46 -26.98
N LEU A 188 12.17 3.59 -26.31
CA LEU A 188 10.83 4.10 -26.00
C LEU A 188 10.28 4.99 -27.10
N SER A 189 11.12 5.88 -27.61
CA SER A 189 10.71 6.88 -28.60
C SER A 189 11.91 7.37 -29.39
N THR A 190 11.67 7.62 -30.65
CA THR A 190 12.57 8.38 -31.54
C THR A 190 11.79 9.56 -32.08
N ALA A 191 12.31 10.76 -31.91
CA ALA A 191 11.71 11.99 -32.43
C ALA A 191 12.71 12.76 -33.28
N GLU A 192 12.29 13.15 -34.47
CA GLU A 192 13.08 14.04 -35.30
C GLU A 192 12.97 15.47 -34.78
N GLY A 193 14.10 16.15 -34.64
CA GLY A 193 14.13 17.55 -34.25
C GLY A 193 13.47 18.44 -35.32
N ALA A 194 12.97 19.60 -34.94
CA ALA A 194 12.23 20.54 -35.75
C ALA A 194 13.02 21.01 -37.00
N SER A 195 14.35 20.83 -37.05
CA SER A 195 15.23 21.18 -38.19
C SER A 195 15.58 19.99 -39.08
N GLY A 196 15.09 18.77 -38.79
CA GLY A 196 15.42 17.55 -39.55
C GLY A 196 16.89 17.12 -39.46
N ALA A 197 17.75 17.85 -38.75
CA ALA A 197 19.19 17.61 -38.68
C ALA A 197 19.56 16.69 -37.50
N ASN A 198 18.79 16.70 -36.42
CA ASN A 198 19.06 15.96 -35.21
C ASN A 198 17.91 15.03 -34.90
N THR A 199 18.23 13.81 -34.49
CA THR A 199 17.25 12.82 -33.99
C THR A 199 17.44 12.65 -32.49
N GLU A 200 16.36 12.73 -31.77
CA GLU A 200 16.30 12.48 -30.34
C GLU A 200 15.91 11.03 -30.07
N HIS A 201 16.75 10.34 -29.32
CA HIS A 201 16.49 8.97 -28.90
C HIS A 201 16.24 8.92 -27.39
N VAL A 202 15.21 8.15 -27.00
CA VAL A 202 14.85 7.90 -25.61
C VAL A 202 14.89 6.39 -25.39
N TYR A 203 15.83 5.94 -24.58
CA TYR A 203 16.00 4.55 -24.22
C TYR A 203 15.70 4.34 -22.73
N GLN A 204 15.02 3.25 -22.44
CA GLN A 204 14.96 2.72 -21.08
C GLN A 204 16.12 1.76 -20.90
N VAL A 205 16.97 1.98 -19.88
CA VAL A 205 18.22 1.24 -19.70
C VAL A 205 18.28 0.57 -18.34
N LYS A 206 18.83 -0.65 -18.34
CA LYS A 206 19.19 -1.38 -17.13
C LYS A 206 20.68 -1.65 -17.15
N PHE A 207 21.38 -1.06 -16.20
CA PHE A 207 22.83 -1.17 -16.13
C PHE A 207 23.31 -2.53 -15.64
N PHE A 208 24.56 -2.89 -15.98
CA PHE A 208 25.28 -3.92 -15.23
C PHE A 208 25.57 -3.43 -13.82
N LYS A 209 25.66 -4.36 -12.86
CA LYS A 209 25.80 -4.05 -11.43
C LYS A 209 27.03 -3.20 -11.08
N ASN A 210 28.08 -3.26 -11.95
CA ASN A 210 29.35 -2.53 -11.81
C ASN A 210 29.59 -1.53 -12.95
N ALA A 211 28.58 -1.20 -13.76
CA ALA A 211 28.74 -0.26 -14.85
C ALA A 211 28.90 1.17 -14.32
N ASP A 212 29.93 1.86 -14.76
CA ASP A 212 30.12 3.28 -14.49
C ASP A 212 29.15 4.08 -15.39
N ARG A 213 28.16 4.69 -14.75
CA ARG A 213 27.13 5.51 -15.42
C ARG A 213 27.72 6.75 -16.06
N GLY A 214 28.80 7.30 -15.46
CA GLY A 214 29.52 8.44 -16.01
C GLY A 214 30.27 8.09 -17.28
N ALA A 215 30.87 6.89 -17.32
CA ALA A 215 31.58 6.39 -18.49
C ALA A 215 30.66 6.21 -19.71
N LEU A 216 29.39 5.74 -19.49
CA LEU A 216 28.40 5.68 -20.59
C LEU A 216 28.11 7.05 -21.18
N VAL A 217 27.87 8.06 -20.32
CA VAL A 217 27.55 9.43 -20.78
C VAL A 217 28.76 10.05 -21.51
N ALA A 218 29.99 9.78 -21.02
CA ALA A 218 31.22 10.22 -21.68
C ALA A 218 31.39 9.55 -23.05
N ALA A 219 31.22 8.23 -23.13
CA ALA A 219 31.31 7.48 -24.37
C ALA A 219 30.27 7.93 -25.43
N LEU A 220 29.05 8.21 -25.02
CA LEU A 220 28.01 8.76 -25.92
C LEU A 220 28.40 10.13 -26.48
N ARG A 221 29.03 10.99 -25.70
CA ARG A 221 29.47 12.31 -26.16
C ARG A 221 30.67 12.21 -27.09
N GLU A 222 31.60 11.32 -26.79
CA GLU A 222 32.84 11.18 -27.54
C GLU A 222 32.65 10.44 -28.86
N GLN A 223 31.92 9.33 -28.87
CA GLN A 223 31.78 8.47 -30.06
C GLN A 223 30.64 8.90 -30.98
N LEU A 224 29.53 9.42 -30.41
CA LEU A 224 28.33 9.79 -31.17
C LEU A 224 28.16 11.30 -31.32
N SER A 225 29.07 12.10 -30.75
CA SER A 225 28.93 13.56 -30.67
C SER A 225 27.52 13.94 -30.14
N ALA A 226 27.02 13.14 -29.19
CA ALA A 226 25.67 13.29 -28.68
C ALA A 226 25.51 14.60 -27.90
N GLU A 227 24.57 15.42 -28.35
CA GLU A 227 24.20 16.66 -27.69
C GLU A 227 23.06 16.39 -26.67
N ASP A 228 22.95 17.24 -25.67
CA ASP A 228 21.89 17.23 -24.63
C ASP A 228 21.66 15.84 -23.99
N THR A 229 22.77 15.11 -23.71
CA THR A 229 22.69 13.79 -23.07
C THR A 229 22.23 13.93 -21.63
N ARG A 230 21.07 13.37 -21.32
CA ARG A 230 20.47 13.33 -19.97
C ARG A 230 20.19 11.91 -19.56
N LEU A 231 20.76 11.50 -18.44
CA LEU A 231 20.43 10.25 -17.78
C LEU A 231 19.53 10.57 -16.60
N MET A 232 18.25 10.25 -16.71
CA MET A 232 17.30 10.32 -15.60
C MET A 232 17.23 8.94 -14.96
N LEU A 233 17.83 8.81 -13.77
CA LEU A 233 17.67 7.59 -13.00
C LEU A 233 16.22 7.54 -12.55
N GLN A 234 15.55 6.45 -12.89
CA GLN A 234 14.20 6.20 -12.43
C GLN A 234 14.33 5.70 -10.98
N ASP A 235 14.32 6.64 -10.04
CA ASP A 235 14.07 6.28 -8.65
C ASP A 235 12.72 5.56 -8.64
N SER A 236 12.70 4.38 -8.03
CA SER A 236 11.50 3.54 -7.89
C SER A 236 10.36 4.23 -7.11
N THR A 237 10.45 5.54 -6.96
CA THR A 237 9.60 6.40 -6.10
C THR A 237 8.60 7.25 -6.87
N SER A 238 8.68 7.31 -8.21
CA SER A 238 7.75 8.12 -9.01
C SER A 238 6.90 7.26 -9.94
N GLU A 239 5.97 6.52 -9.38
CA GLU A 239 4.73 6.20 -10.06
C GLU A 239 3.68 7.23 -9.60
N TYR A 240 3.38 8.18 -10.49
CA TYR A 240 2.20 9.02 -10.43
C TYR A 240 0.96 8.20 -10.72
#